data_b9fb9d37807d12c7df540b9d2ef88f97
#
_entry.id   b9fb9d37807d12c7df540b9d2ef88f97
#
_cell.length_a   1.000
_cell.length_b   1.000
_cell.length_c   1.000
_cell.angle_alpha   90.00
_cell.angle_beta   90.00
_cell.angle_gamma   90.00
#
_symmetry.space_group_name_H-M   'P 1'
#
loop_
_entity.id
_entity.type
_entity.pdbx_description
1 polymer ?
#
loop_
_entity_poly.entity_id
_entity_poly.type
_entity_poly.pdbx_seq_one_letter_code
_entity_poly.pdbx_strand_id
1 'polypeptide(L)' 'MYDFTCEHCGGQVQTRRVEREALRHKGSFVILEDVPIGVCGKCGARYFDASVLRRAAEVGRGKTPSDRTLEVPVGRY' A
#
# COMPACT_ATOMS: atom_id res chain seq x y z
N MET A 1 13.48 -4.89 6.22
CA MET A 1 12.36 -3.94 6.28
C MET A 1 11.13 -4.63 6.87
N TYR A 2 10.59 -5.58 6.17
CA TYR A 2 9.58 -6.47 6.73
C TYR A 2 10.31 -7.75 7.11
N ASP A 3 9.96 -8.51 7.91
CA ASP A 3 10.56 -9.76 8.36
C ASP A 3 10.32 -9.87 9.86
N PHE A 4 9.03 -9.94 10.18
CA PHE A 4 8.61 -10.01 11.57
C PHE A 4 7.39 -10.91 11.67
N THR A 5 7.01 -11.22 12.90
CA THR A 5 5.86 -12.08 13.18
C THR A 5 4.56 -11.27 13.02
N CYS A 6 3.60 -11.84 12.31
CA CYS A 6 2.31 -11.22 12.11
C CYS A 6 1.56 -11.07 13.42
N GLU A 7 1.04 -9.88 13.70
CA GLU A 7 0.31 -9.59 14.92
C GLU A 7 -1.04 -10.30 14.99
N HIS A 8 -1.60 -10.65 13.84
CA HIS A 8 -2.94 -11.25 13.77
C HIS A 8 -2.92 -12.76 13.93
N CYS A 9 -1.97 -13.45 13.31
CA CYS A 9 -2.01 -14.91 13.25
C CYS A 9 -0.72 -15.59 13.67
N GLY A 10 0.33 -14.82 13.96
CA GLY A 10 1.63 -15.39 14.33
C GLY A 10 2.43 -15.95 13.16
N GLY A 11 1.96 -15.78 11.94
CA GLY A 11 2.71 -16.19 10.75
C GLY A 11 3.86 -15.24 10.46
N GLN A 12 4.61 -15.54 9.41
CA GLN A 12 5.79 -14.75 9.05
C GLN A 12 5.42 -13.69 8.01
N VAL A 13 5.75 -12.44 8.28
CA VAL A 13 5.59 -11.33 7.35
C VAL A 13 6.87 -11.18 6.56
N GLN A 14 6.75 -11.15 5.25
CA GLN A 14 7.91 -11.03 4.35
C GLN A 14 7.68 -9.91 3.35
N THR A 15 8.78 -9.37 2.83
CA THR A 15 8.72 -8.33 1.82
C THR A 15 8.22 -8.90 0.50
N ARG A 16 7.29 -8.20 -0.10
CA ARG A 16 6.81 -8.51 -1.45
C ARG A 16 6.73 -7.20 -2.22
N ARG A 17 7.30 -7.17 -3.42
CA ARG A 17 7.16 -6.02 -4.31
C ARG A 17 5.95 -6.22 -5.18
N VAL A 18 5.04 -5.25 -5.17
CA VAL A 18 3.80 -5.32 -5.96
C VAL A 18 3.78 -4.24 -7.01
N GLU A 19 3.14 -4.52 -8.14
CA GLU A 19 3.06 -3.56 -9.24
C GLU A 19 2.21 -2.35 -8.87
N ARG A 20 1.13 -2.57 -8.16
CA ARG A 20 0.20 -1.51 -7.76
C ARG A 20 -0.40 -1.83 -6.41
N GLU A 21 -0.50 -0.80 -5.60
CA GLU A 21 -1.16 -0.90 -4.32
C GLU A 21 -1.99 0.35 -4.10
N ALA A 22 -3.29 0.16 -3.80
CA ALA A 22 -4.17 1.27 -3.48
C ALA A 22 -4.13 1.54 -2.00
N LEU A 23 -3.78 2.76 -1.62
CA LEU A 23 -3.73 3.16 -0.22
C LEU A 23 -4.72 4.29 0.01
N ARG A 24 -5.38 4.26 1.16
CA ARG A 24 -6.34 5.28 1.51
C ARG A 24 -5.62 6.53 2.04
N HIS A 25 -6.04 7.70 1.56
CA HIS A 25 -5.51 8.96 2.04
C HIS A 25 -6.66 9.96 2.12
N LYS A 26 -7.05 10.36 3.33
CA LYS A 26 -8.10 11.38 3.59
C LYS A 26 -9.38 11.18 2.77
N GLY A 27 -9.89 9.97 2.80
CA GLY A 27 -11.15 9.65 2.12
C GLY A 27 -11.04 9.35 0.63
N SER A 28 -9.84 9.48 0.06
CA SER A 28 -9.58 9.09 -1.32
C SER A 28 -8.53 7.99 -1.37
N PHE A 29 -8.21 7.55 -2.56
CA PHE A 29 -7.19 6.50 -2.77
C PHE A 29 -6.01 7.07 -3.52
N VAL A 30 -4.82 6.60 -3.16
CA VAL A 30 -3.59 6.83 -3.90
C VAL A 30 -3.12 5.47 -4.37
N ILE A 31 -2.76 5.38 -5.64
CA ILE A 31 -2.18 4.16 -6.19
C ILE A 31 -0.68 4.36 -6.30
N LEU A 32 0.09 3.52 -5.59
CA LEU A 32 1.53 3.49 -5.73
C LEU A 32 1.92 2.30 -6.59
N GLU A 33 2.87 2.52 -7.49
CA GLU A 33 3.38 1.48 -8.38
C GLU A 33 4.75 1.04 -7.91
N ASP A 34 5.06 -0.24 -8.14
CA ASP A 34 6.36 -0.82 -7.84
C ASP A 34 6.78 -0.59 -6.39
N VAL A 35 5.90 -0.98 -5.48
CA VAL A 35 6.06 -0.66 -4.06
C VAL A 35 6.37 -1.91 -3.23
N PRO A 36 7.37 -1.84 -2.31
CA PRO A 36 7.63 -2.94 -1.40
C PRO A 36 6.68 -2.91 -0.21
N ILE A 37 5.98 -4.00 0.01
CA ILE A 37 5.06 -4.14 1.15
C ILE A 37 5.37 -5.40 1.92
N GLY A 38 4.85 -5.51 3.13
CA GLY A 38 4.93 -6.73 3.92
C GLY A 38 3.66 -7.54 3.78
N VAL A 39 3.79 -8.83 3.56
CA VAL A 39 2.63 -9.71 3.45
C VAL A 39 2.84 -10.92 4.35
N CYS A 40 1.85 -11.22 5.18
CA CYS A 40 1.88 -12.44 5.97
C CYS A 40 1.56 -13.63 5.08
N GLY A 41 2.45 -14.62 5.05
CA GLY A 41 2.26 -15.82 4.23
C GLY A 41 1.14 -16.71 4.72
N LYS A 42 0.66 -16.52 5.95
CA LYS A 42 -0.36 -17.37 6.55
C LYS A 42 -1.76 -16.78 6.41
N CYS A 43 -1.96 -15.53 6.81
CA CYS A 43 -3.29 -14.91 6.79
C CYS A 43 -3.47 -13.85 5.70
N GLY A 44 -2.41 -13.47 5.01
CA GLY A 44 -2.48 -12.48 3.95
C GLY A 44 -2.53 -11.04 4.44
N ALA A 45 -2.34 -10.79 5.74
CA ALA A 45 -2.31 -9.42 6.26
C ALA A 45 -1.22 -8.61 5.57
N ARG A 46 -1.53 -7.35 5.25
CA ARG A 46 -0.62 -6.47 4.54
C ARG A 46 -0.12 -5.38 5.47
N TYR A 47 1.16 -5.09 5.36
CA TYR A 47 1.84 -4.11 6.22
C TYR A 47 2.58 -3.11 5.35
N PHE A 48 2.56 -1.85 5.76
CA PHE A 48 3.18 -0.77 4.99
C PHE A 48 4.19 -0.04 5.87
N ASP A 49 5.42 0.02 5.39
CA ASP A 49 6.48 0.75 6.07
C ASP A 49 6.16 2.25 6.08
N ALA A 50 6.71 2.98 7.03
CA ALA A 50 6.48 4.42 7.15
C ALA A 50 6.87 5.17 5.87
N SER A 51 7.92 4.71 5.16
CA SER A 51 8.34 5.32 3.91
C SER A 51 7.27 5.20 2.83
N VAL A 52 6.58 4.06 2.78
CA VAL A 52 5.48 3.84 1.82
C VAL A 52 4.31 4.75 2.15
N LEU A 53 3.93 4.83 3.42
CA LEU A 53 2.82 5.68 3.86
C LEU A 53 3.13 7.15 3.62
N ARG A 54 4.37 7.56 3.84
CA ARG A 54 4.82 8.93 3.59
C ARG A 54 4.72 9.27 2.11
N ARG A 55 5.17 8.36 1.25
CA ARG A 55 5.09 8.57 -0.21
C ARG A 55 3.64 8.67 -0.67
N ALA A 56 2.76 7.82 -0.15
CA ALA A 56 1.34 7.88 -0.47
C ALA A 56 0.74 9.23 -0.07
N ALA A 57 1.11 9.74 1.10
CA ALA A 57 0.64 11.04 1.55
C ALA A 57 1.14 12.18 0.66
N GLU A 58 2.39 12.13 0.22
CA GLU A 58 2.95 13.13 -0.69
C GLU A 58 2.19 13.18 -2.00
N VAL A 59 1.94 12.03 -2.60
CA VAL A 59 1.19 11.94 -3.85
C VAL A 59 -0.26 12.42 -3.63
N GLY A 60 -0.88 12.00 -2.55
CA GLY A 60 -2.26 12.37 -2.24
C GLY A 60 -2.47 13.84 -1.95
N ARG A 61 -1.44 14.52 -1.40
CA ARG A 61 -1.51 15.97 -1.13
C ARG A 61 -1.14 16.81 -2.34
N GLY A 62 -0.61 16.18 -3.40
CA GLY A 62 -0.17 16.92 -4.57
C GLY A 62 1.11 17.71 -4.38
N LYS A 63 1.89 17.40 -3.34
CA LYS A 63 3.17 18.09 -3.13
C LYS A 63 4.22 17.72 -4.14
N THR A 64 4.14 16.52 -4.68
CA THR A 64 4.97 16.09 -5.80
C THR A 64 4.04 15.70 -6.94
N PRO A 65 4.42 15.94 -8.20
CA PRO A 65 3.57 15.52 -9.31
C PRO A 65 3.36 14.02 -9.29
N SER A 66 2.15 13.59 -9.59
CA SER A 66 1.89 12.17 -9.81
C SER A 66 2.41 11.81 -11.20
N ASP A 67 2.86 10.57 -11.37
CA ASP A 67 3.34 10.11 -12.67
C ASP A 67 2.20 10.09 -13.69
N ARG A 68 1.01 9.73 -13.22
CA ARG A 68 -0.20 9.78 -14.04
C ARG A 68 -1.43 9.69 -13.14
N THR A 69 -2.56 10.01 -13.71
CA THR A 69 -3.85 9.88 -13.04
C THR A 69 -4.66 8.80 -13.73
N LEU A 70 -5.27 7.92 -12.94
CA LEU A 70 -6.13 6.86 -13.45
C LEU A 70 -7.56 7.11 -13.02
N GLU A 71 -8.50 6.95 -13.94
CA GLU A 71 -9.91 6.96 -13.62
C GLU A 71 -10.32 5.56 -13.17
N VAL A 72 -11.04 5.49 -12.08
CA VAL A 72 -11.46 4.20 -11.52
C VAL A 72 -13.00 4.10 -11.64
N PRO A 73 -13.51 3.13 -12.39
CA PRO A 73 -14.95 2.94 -12.46
C PRO A 73 -15.51 2.58 -11.08
N VAL A 74 -16.63 3.17 -10.74
CA VAL A 74 -17.33 2.88 -9.49
C VAL A 74 -18.71 2.38 -9.84
N GLY A 75 -18.99 1.17 -9.45
CA GLY A 75 -20.29 0.57 -9.66
C GLY A 75 -21.06 0.48 -8.36
N ARG A 76 -22.37 0.35 -8.48
CA ARG A 76 -23.23 0.14 -7.33
C ARG A 76 -23.78 -1.28 -7.41
N TYR A 77 -23.73 -2.00 -6.30
CA TYR A 77 -24.25 -3.35 -6.23
C TYR A 77 -25.79 -3.31 -6.23
#